data_ab70c645928a78e251476b3f4f4131e7
#
_entry.id   ab70c645928a78e251476b3f4f4131e7
#
_cell.length_a   1.000
_cell.length_b   1.000
_cell.length_c   1.000
_cell.angle_alpha   90.00
_cell.angle_beta   90.00
_cell.angle_gamma   90.00
#
_symmetry.space_group_name_H-M   'P 1'
#
loop_
_entity.id
_entity.type
_entity.pdbx_description
1 polymer ?
#
loop_
_entity_poly.entity_id
_entity_poly.type
_entity_poly.pdbx_seq_one_letter_code
_entity_poly.pdbx_strand_id
1 'polypeptide(L)'
;STIDRLKSTSAYDVNEGVRIGQQIFYLVSEGSNLYSDLNILKKNNISSLKTRFAMIANAEEVLVFDLRTEETLFSTKEDLYSHVDFFFPLIGREKPIVEENVAVNIKVSEKFAQLYNECRLNNTQTNLTDISELICRTLFCCVIDSMGLLMTGTSSLYVFAQKYTDESGKDFSDFMASLYWAMKQTDHSNLPIHFRQVNYIDSRLFDKDISNISFTKNMRSLMLEIMSFDWSNVDPEILGSLIQSIIVPDDESITGNYTATANVQKVIGPLFLNALYSEYEGCKNERAACIALIERIRKICVFDTSCGCGNFLLVSYKELNLLLSKIATSAGKTEIPLMPITNFYGIESNPFSCAIARMGLLF
;
A
#
# COMPACT_ATOMS: atom_id res chain seq x y z
N SER A 1 -19.30 -6.71 46.25
CA SER A 1 -19.15 -7.44 44.98
C SER A 1 -17.78 -7.16 44.35
N THR A 2 -17.35 -7.94 43.37
CA THR A 2 -16.10 -7.72 42.63
C THR A 2 -16.09 -6.31 42.00
N ILE A 3 -17.24 -5.82 41.62
CA ILE A 3 -17.44 -4.46 41.05
C ILE A 3 -17.14 -3.39 42.12
N ASP A 4 -17.55 -3.57 43.36
CA ASP A 4 -17.30 -2.60 44.44
C ASP A 4 -15.81 -2.59 44.83
N ARG A 5 -15.12 -3.70 44.68
CA ARG A 5 -13.68 -3.81 44.92
C ARG A 5 -12.87 -3.12 43.80
N LEU A 6 -13.32 -3.17 42.58
CA LEU A 6 -12.75 -2.45 41.43
C LEU A 6 -13.03 -0.95 41.53
N LYS A 7 -14.20 -0.56 42.06
CA LYS A 7 -14.57 0.84 42.31
C LYS A 7 -13.67 1.53 43.36
N SER A 8 -13.11 0.80 44.32
CA SER A 8 -12.25 1.38 45.34
C SER A 8 -10.81 1.67 44.90
N THR A 9 -10.40 1.15 43.74
CA THR A 9 -9.03 1.30 43.19
C THR A 9 -8.99 2.05 41.85
N SER A 10 -10.13 2.47 41.29
CA SER A 10 -10.23 3.07 39.97
C SER A 10 -10.72 4.52 40.01
N ALA A 11 -10.13 5.40 39.22
CA ALA A 11 -10.63 6.73 38.98
C ALA A 11 -11.84 6.66 38.04
N TYR A 12 -12.97 7.26 38.45
CA TYR A 12 -14.12 7.44 37.57
C TYR A 12 -13.82 8.53 36.56
N ASP A 13 -14.04 8.25 35.30
CA ASP A 13 -13.96 9.25 34.26
C ASP A 13 -15.11 9.06 33.25
N VAL A 14 -15.67 10.18 32.82
CA VAL A 14 -16.59 10.43 31.72
C VAL A 14 -17.49 9.26 31.28
N ASN A 15 -18.80 9.39 31.48
CA ASN A 15 -19.88 8.47 31.04
C ASN A 15 -20.02 7.14 31.79
N GLU A 16 -19.86 7.09 33.12
CA GLU A 16 -20.11 5.90 33.97
C GLU A 16 -19.22 4.68 33.71
N GLY A 17 -18.11 4.83 32.96
CA GLY A 17 -17.12 3.77 32.73
C GLY A 17 -16.12 3.63 33.88
N VAL A 18 -15.49 2.47 33.97
CA VAL A 18 -14.48 2.13 35.00
C VAL A 18 -13.12 1.95 34.32
N ARG A 19 -12.12 2.71 34.81
CA ARG A 19 -10.74 2.58 34.34
C ARG A 19 -9.94 1.65 35.25
N ILE A 20 -9.31 0.62 34.69
CA ILE A 20 -8.45 -0.33 35.37
C ILE A 20 -6.99 -0.01 35.03
N GLY A 21 -6.36 0.82 35.86
CA GLY A 21 -5.00 1.32 35.63
C GLY A 21 -4.88 2.11 34.33
N GLN A 22 -3.76 1.95 33.64
CA GLN A 22 -3.52 2.48 32.27
C GLN A 22 -3.79 1.42 31.19
N GLN A 23 -4.46 0.33 31.52
CA GLN A 23 -4.60 -0.82 30.65
C GLN A 23 -5.98 -0.88 29.98
N ILE A 24 -7.04 -0.81 30.74
CA ILE A 24 -8.40 -1.00 30.24
C ILE A 24 -9.32 0.10 30.76
N PHE A 25 -10.12 0.68 29.87
CA PHE A 25 -11.34 1.40 30.19
C PHE A 25 -12.53 0.48 29.89
N TYR A 26 -13.39 0.25 30.85
CA TYR A 26 -14.54 -0.65 30.73
C TYR A 26 -15.83 0.15 30.86
N LEU A 27 -16.72 0.00 29.88
CA LEU A 27 -18.04 0.61 29.84
C LEU A 27 -19.11 -0.47 29.70
N VAL A 28 -20.12 -0.42 30.56
CA VAL A 28 -21.32 -1.26 30.40
C VAL A 28 -22.32 -0.50 29.54
N SER A 29 -22.71 -1.10 28.42
CA SER A 29 -23.72 -0.57 27.53
C SER A 29 -25.11 -1.16 27.89
N GLU A 30 -26.11 -0.30 27.96
CA GLU A 30 -27.51 -0.72 28.04
C GLU A 30 -28.13 -0.92 26.64
N GLY A 31 -27.42 -0.50 25.59
CA GLY A 31 -27.85 -0.59 24.21
C GLY A 31 -27.54 -1.90 23.52
N SER A 32 -28.26 -2.18 22.43
CA SER A 32 -27.99 -3.34 21.58
C SER A 32 -26.88 -3.09 20.52
N ASN A 33 -26.39 -1.86 20.40
CA ASN A 33 -25.37 -1.51 19.39
C ASN A 33 -24.13 -0.89 20.05
N LEU A 34 -23.14 -1.73 20.35
CA LEU A 34 -21.88 -1.35 21.01
C LEU A 34 -21.02 -0.40 20.16
N TYR A 35 -21.17 -0.42 18.83
CA TYR A 35 -20.46 0.50 17.93
C TYR A 35 -20.95 1.95 18.08
N SER A 36 -22.22 2.16 18.43
CA SER A 36 -22.73 3.52 18.70
C SER A 36 -22.04 4.13 19.92
N ASP A 37 -21.82 3.34 20.96
CA ASP A 37 -21.14 3.78 22.17
C ASP A 37 -19.66 4.04 21.94
N LEU A 38 -19.00 3.20 21.13
CA LEU A 38 -17.62 3.45 20.69
C LEU A 38 -17.51 4.77 19.91
N ASN A 39 -18.46 5.05 19.02
CA ASN A 39 -18.47 6.30 18.28
C ASN A 39 -18.68 7.53 19.18
N ILE A 40 -19.50 7.41 20.23
CA ILE A 40 -19.67 8.47 21.23
C ILE A 40 -18.36 8.67 21.99
N LEU A 41 -17.67 7.59 22.41
CA LEU A 41 -16.37 7.69 23.07
C LEU A 41 -15.31 8.32 22.16
N LYS A 42 -15.28 7.97 20.87
CA LYS A 42 -14.36 8.57 19.88
C LYS A 42 -14.61 10.07 19.71
N LYS A 43 -15.87 10.49 19.64
CA LYS A 43 -16.25 11.93 19.56
C LYS A 43 -15.86 12.71 20.82
N ASN A 44 -15.91 12.08 21.99
CA ASN A 44 -15.56 12.68 23.28
C ASN A 44 -14.06 12.59 23.60
N ASN A 45 -13.20 12.46 22.58
CA ASN A 45 -11.76 12.35 22.72
C ASN A 45 -11.30 11.11 23.51
N ILE A 46 -11.51 9.92 22.94
CA ILE A 46 -11.16 8.62 23.53
C ILE A 46 -9.68 8.54 23.98
N SER A 47 -8.79 9.32 23.34
CA SER A 47 -7.37 9.39 23.73
C SER A 47 -7.16 9.97 25.13
N SER A 48 -8.12 10.72 25.67
CA SER A 48 -8.06 11.26 27.03
C SER A 48 -8.15 10.17 28.11
N LEU A 49 -8.64 8.98 27.75
CA LEU A 49 -8.76 7.83 28.65
C LEU A 49 -7.40 7.33 29.14
N LYS A 50 -6.31 7.57 28.38
CA LYS A 50 -4.94 7.15 28.72
C LYS A 50 -4.83 5.66 29.08
N THR A 51 -5.66 4.82 28.47
CA THR A 51 -5.65 3.36 28.60
C THR A 51 -5.23 2.70 27.30
N ARG A 52 -4.82 1.45 27.36
CA ARG A 52 -4.48 0.66 26.17
C ARG A 52 -5.73 0.25 25.40
N PHE A 53 -6.73 -0.25 26.10
CA PHE A 53 -7.98 -0.74 25.51
C PHE A 53 -9.18 0.00 26.06
N ALA A 54 -10.18 0.21 25.18
CA ALA A 54 -11.55 0.54 25.56
C ALA A 54 -12.43 -0.69 25.32
N MET A 55 -13.03 -1.23 26.37
CA MET A 55 -13.91 -2.39 26.31
C MET A 55 -15.34 -1.97 26.64
N ILE A 56 -16.25 -2.20 25.72
CA ILE A 56 -17.67 -1.89 25.83
C ILE A 56 -18.42 -3.22 25.81
N ALA A 57 -19.28 -3.46 26.78
CA ALA A 57 -19.99 -4.75 26.87
C ALA A 57 -21.46 -4.55 27.26
N ASN A 58 -22.36 -5.32 26.66
CA ASN A 58 -23.73 -5.50 27.10
C ASN A 58 -23.91 -6.89 27.78
N ALA A 59 -25.11 -7.43 27.84
CA ALA A 59 -25.37 -8.72 28.50
C ALA A 59 -24.67 -9.91 27.79
N GLU A 60 -24.57 -9.89 26.46
CA GLU A 60 -24.13 -11.01 25.63
C GLU A 60 -22.84 -10.75 24.86
N GLU A 61 -22.60 -9.51 24.47
CA GLU A 61 -21.55 -9.13 23.52
C GLU A 61 -20.51 -8.21 24.15
N VAL A 62 -19.32 -8.21 23.55
CA VAL A 62 -18.18 -7.37 23.93
C VAL A 62 -17.55 -6.78 22.68
N LEU A 63 -17.34 -5.47 22.72
CA LEU A 63 -16.56 -4.73 21.73
C LEU A 63 -15.31 -4.19 22.41
N VAL A 64 -14.13 -4.53 21.90
CA VAL A 64 -12.85 -4.06 22.42
C VAL A 64 -12.16 -3.23 21.35
N PHE A 65 -11.70 -2.06 21.73
CA PHE A 65 -10.96 -1.15 20.86
C PHE A 65 -9.56 -0.92 21.44
N ASP A 66 -8.52 -1.22 20.66
CA ASP A 66 -7.14 -0.92 21.01
C ASP A 66 -6.84 0.54 20.62
N LEU A 67 -6.57 1.42 21.60
CA LEU A 67 -6.35 2.83 21.38
C LEU A 67 -5.02 3.14 20.66
N ARG A 68 -4.11 2.17 20.58
CA ARG A 68 -2.81 2.37 19.94
C ARG A 68 -2.78 1.89 18.49
N THR A 69 -3.39 0.73 18.21
CA THR A 69 -3.42 0.15 16.85
C THR A 69 -4.70 0.48 16.10
N GLU A 70 -5.71 1.06 16.78
CA GLU A 70 -7.06 1.33 16.29
C GLU A 70 -7.84 0.08 15.85
N GLU A 71 -7.31 -1.11 16.15
CA GLU A 71 -7.99 -2.37 15.90
C GLU A 71 -9.23 -2.53 16.78
N THR A 72 -10.25 -3.16 16.22
CA THR A 72 -11.52 -3.46 16.91
C THR A 72 -11.76 -4.95 16.93
N LEU A 73 -12.04 -5.51 18.10
CA LEU A 73 -12.50 -6.88 18.30
C LEU A 73 -13.95 -6.86 18.73
N PHE A 74 -14.83 -7.53 17.98
CA PHE A 74 -16.20 -7.79 18.36
C PHE A 74 -16.38 -9.29 18.59
N SER A 75 -16.93 -9.67 19.74
CA SER A 75 -17.12 -11.07 20.10
C SER A 75 -18.29 -11.24 21.06
N THR A 76 -18.76 -12.45 21.21
CA THR A 76 -19.61 -12.81 22.36
C THR A 76 -18.76 -12.95 23.63
N LYS A 77 -19.35 -12.81 24.80
CA LYS A 77 -18.63 -13.03 26.07
C LYS A 77 -18.09 -14.45 26.19
N GLU A 78 -18.81 -15.41 25.61
CA GLU A 78 -18.44 -16.83 25.64
C GLU A 78 -17.25 -17.12 24.72
N ASP A 79 -17.14 -16.45 23.56
CA ASP A 79 -16.05 -16.66 22.61
C ASP A 79 -14.83 -15.76 22.85
N LEU A 80 -14.88 -14.84 23.81
CA LEU A 80 -13.79 -13.91 24.07
C LEU A 80 -12.46 -14.61 24.38
N TYR A 81 -12.50 -15.80 24.95
CA TYR A 81 -11.30 -16.58 25.26
C TYR A 81 -10.56 -17.08 24.01
N SER A 82 -11.24 -17.22 22.88
CA SER A 82 -10.61 -17.62 21.61
C SER A 82 -9.76 -16.51 21.00
N HIS A 83 -9.93 -15.27 21.48
CA HIS A 83 -9.24 -14.06 21.01
C HIS A 83 -8.21 -13.53 22.04
N VAL A 84 -7.64 -14.43 22.87
CA VAL A 84 -6.69 -14.03 23.92
C VAL A 84 -5.44 -13.34 23.37
N ASP A 85 -5.06 -13.65 22.14
CA ASP A 85 -3.95 -13.03 21.41
C ASP A 85 -4.14 -11.51 21.18
N PHE A 86 -5.39 -11.05 21.06
CA PHE A 86 -5.72 -9.62 20.98
C PHE A 86 -5.26 -8.85 22.23
N PHE A 87 -5.25 -9.53 23.37
CA PHE A 87 -4.90 -8.95 24.68
C PHE A 87 -3.43 -9.14 25.10
N PHE A 88 -2.57 -9.73 24.27
CA PHE A 88 -1.14 -9.88 24.56
C PHE A 88 -0.42 -8.58 24.96
N PRO A 89 -0.79 -7.39 24.46
CA PRO A 89 -0.22 -6.14 24.95
C PRO A 89 -0.40 -5.89 26.45
N LEU A 90 -1.43 -6.46 27.09
CA LEU A 90 -1.63 -6.34 28.55
C LEU A 90 -0.54 -7.03 29.37
N ILE A 91 0.14 -8.02 28.81
CA ILE A 91 1.25 -8.75 29.43
C ILE A 91 2.62 -8.33 28.89
N GLY A 92 2.68 -7.17 28.21
CA GLY A 92 3.91 -6.63 27.64
C GLY A 92 4.38 -7.33 26.36
N ARG A 93 3.58 -8.21 25.77
CA ARG A 93 3.81 -8.78 24.45
C ARG A 93 3.07 -7.94 23.42
N GLU A 94 3.68 -6.83 23.02
CA GLU A 94 3.13 -6.06 21.92
C GLU A 94 3.07 -6.95 20.66
N LYS A 95 1.92 -6.99 20.00
CA LYS A 95 1.89 -7.42 18.59
C LYS A 95 2.92 -6.52 17.87
N PRO A 96 3.81 -7.08 17.03
CA PRO A 96 4.49 -6.22 16.10
C PRO A 96 3.38 -5.41 15.43
N ILE A 97 3.53 -4.09 15.36
CA ILE A 97 2.67 -3.24 14.52
C ILE A 97 2.97 -3.72 13.10
N VAL A 98 2.27 -4.75 12.68
CA VAL A 98 2.15 -5.10 11.29
C VAL A 98 1.20 -4.04 10.81
N GLU A 99 1.75 -2.96 10.24
CA GLU A 99 0.96 -1.98 9.53
C GLU A 99 0.00 -2.78 8.65
N GLU A 100 -1.27 -2.41 8.57
CA GLU A 100 -2.26 -3.10 7.71
C GLU A 100 -1.71 -3.33 6.31
N ASN A 101 -0.88 -2.42 5.83
CA ASN A 101 -0.08 -2.49 4.61
C ASN A 101 0.81 -3.75 4.54
N VAL A 102 1.46 -4.17 5.63
CA VAL A 102 2.34 -5.35 5.61
C VAL A 102 1.53 -6.64 5.47
N ALA A 103 0.38 -6.73 6.12
CA ALA A 103 -0.51 -7.90 6.00
C ALA A 103 -1.14 -8.00 4.59
N VAL A 104 -1.54 -6.87 4.01
CA VAL A 104 -2.03 -6.80 2.61
C VAL A 104 -0.91 -7.18 1.66
N ASN A 105 0.30 -6.65 1.86
CA ASN A 105 1.46 -6.91 1.01
C ASN A 105 1.87 -8.39 1.01
N ILE A 106 1.81 -9.08 2.16
CA ILE A 106 2.08 -10.52 2.25
C ILE A 106 1.05 -11.32 1.44
N LYS A 107 -0.25 -11.04 1.63
CA LYS A 107 -1.33 -11.73 0.90
C LYS A 107 -1.22 -11.50 -0.61
N VAL A 108 -0.95 -10.28 -1.02
CA VAL A 108 -0.75 -9.91 -2.43
C VAL A 108 0.45 -10.65 -3.00
N SER A 109 1.59 -10.69 -2.29
CA SER A 109 2.79 -11.44 -2.69
C SER A 109 2.51 -12.93 -2.89
N GLU A 110 1.79 -13.55 -1.96
CA GLU A 110 1.40 -14.97 -2.05
C GLU A 110 0.52 -15.23 -3.29
N LYS A 111 -0.43 -14.34 -3.60
CA LYS A 111 -1.30 -14.50 -4.77
C LYS A 111 -0.54 -14.33 -6.09
N PHE A 112 0.36 -13.37 -6.17
CA PHE A 112 1.21 -13.23 -7.35
C PHE A 112 2.18 -14.40 -7.52
N ALA A 113 2.76 -14.93 -6.43
CA ALA A 113 3.59 -16.13 -6.48
C ALA A 113 2.79 -17.35 -6.95
N GLN A 114 1.55 -17.52 -6.48
CA GLN A 114 0.65 -18.56 -6.96
C GLN A 114 0.35 -18.38 -8.46
N LEU A 115 0.03 -17.16 -8.89
CA LEU A 115 -0.22 -16.86 -10.31
C LEU A 115 1.01 -17.15 -11.17
N TYR A 116 2.20 -16.73 -10.75
CA TYR A 116 3.46 -17.00 -11.46
C TYR A 116 3.69 -18.50 -11.64
N ASN A 117 3.53 -19.28 -10.57
CA ASN A 117 3.70 -20.74 -10.61
C ASN A 117 2.65 -21.40 -11.52
N GLU A 118 1.39 -20.99 -11.44
CA GLU A 118 0.34 -21.50 -12.33
C GLU A 118 0.62 -21.15 -13.80
N CYS A 119 1.07 -19.93 -14.09
CA CYS A 119 1.47 -19.53 -15.43
C CYS A 119 2.61 -20.42 -15.95
N ARG A 120 3.65 -20.65 -15.14
CA ARG A 120 4.81 -21.47 -15.50
C ARG A 120 4.44 -22.93 -15.77
N LEU A 121 3.57 -23.51 -14.94
CA LEU A 121 3.13 -24.91 -15.10
C LEU A 121 2.27 -25.11 -16.35
N ASN A 122 1.42 -24.17 -16.69
CA ASN A 122 0.46 -24.30 -17.79
C ASN A 122 0.99 -23.74 -19.13
N ASN A 123 2.15 -23.04 -19.14
CA ASN A 123 2.73 -22.40 -20.30
C ASN A 123 4.22 -22.77 -20.45
N THR A 124 4.51 -24.05 -20.52
CA THR A 124 5.89 -24.60 -20.54
C THR A 124 6.73 -24.16 -21.77
N GLN A 125 6.09 -23.70 -22.84
CA GLN A 125 6.73 -23.18 -24.04
C GLN A 125 6.90 -21.66 -24.03
N THR A 126 6.34 -20.96 -23.04
CA THR A 126 6.41 -19.51 -22.94
C THR A 126 7.68 -19.10 -22.20
N ASN A 127 8.30 -18.01 -22.66
CA ASN A 127 9.47 -17.46 -21.99
C ASN A 127 9.11 -16.93 -20.59
N LEU A 128 9.92 -17.24 -19.59
CA LEU A 128 9.74 -16.77 -18.22
C LEU A 128 9.66 -15.24 -18.13
N THR A 129 10.38 -14.54 -19.02
CA THR A 129 10.31 -13.07 -19.11
C THR A 129 8.92 -12.58 -19.48
N ASP A 130 8.13 -13.31 -20.28
CA ASP A 130 6.78 -12.92 -20.67
C ASP A 130 5.80 -13.11 -19.52
N ILE A 131 5.98 -14.15 -18.71
CA ILE A 131 5.21 -14.38 -17.48
C ILE A 131 5.50 -13.26 -16.47
N SER A 132 6.77 -12.91 -16.29
CA SER A 132 7.20 -11.83 -15.41
C SER A 132 6.62 -10.47 -15.85
N GLU A 133 6.58 -10.23 -17.15
CA GLU A 133 6.02 -9.02 -17.73
C GLU A 133 4.49 -8.96 -17.56
N LEU A 134 3.77 -10.09 -17.69
CA LEU A 134 2.36 -10.18 -17.35
C LEU A 134 2.10 -9.78 -15.89
N ILE A 135 2.88 -10.31 -14.93
CA ILE A 135 2.78 -10.00 -13.51
C ILE A 135 2.96 -8.48 -13.29
N CYS A 136 4.01 -7.91 -13.87
CA CYS A 136 4.32 -6.49 -13.74
C CYS A 136 3.19 -5.60 -14.31
N ARG A 137 2.68 -5.93 -15.50
CA ARG A 137 1.56 -5.20 -16.13
C ARG A 137 0.27 -5.33 -15.33
N THR A 138 -0.01 -6.51 -14.77
CA THR A 138 -1.17 -6.73 -13.91
C THR A 138 -1.10 -5.84 -12.68
N LEU A 139 0.06 -5.83 -12.01
CA LEU A 139 0.31 -4.99 -10.86
C LEU A 139 0.11 -3.51 -11.19
N PHE A 140 0.71 -3.04 -12.29
CA PHE A 140 0.54 -1.67 -12.77
C PHE A 140 -0.94 -1.33 -12.97
N CYS A 141 -1.69 -2.19 -13.69
CA CYS A 141 -3.12 -1.96 -13.93
C CYS A 141 -3.92 -1.88 -12.63
N CYS A 142 -3.62 -2.74 -11.64
CA CYS A 142 -4.29 -2.71 -10.34
C CYS A 142 -4.05 -1.40 -9.59
N VAL A 143 -2.81 -0.92 -9.57
CA VAL A 143 -2.45 0.32 -8.86
C VAL A 143 -3.08 1.54 -9.53
N ILE A 144 -2.99 1.68 -10.86
CA ILE A 144 -3.61 2.82 -11.57
C ILE A 144 -5.14 2.76 -11.53
N ASP A 145 -5.73 1.57 -11.43
CA ASP A 145 -7.18 1.40 -11.23
C ASP A 145 -7.61 1.95 -9.88
N SER A 146 -6.87 1.63 -8.80
CA SER A 146 -7.14 2.15 -7.45
C SER A 146 -7.01 3.68 -7.36
N MET A 147 -6.18 4.28 -8.22
CA MET A 147 -6.05 5.74 -8.35
C MET A 147 -7.17 6.37 -9.20
N GLY A 148 -8.07 5.57 -9.77
CA GLY A 148 -9.11 6.04 -10.70
C GLY A 148 -8.57 6.50 -12.05
N LEU A 149 -7.35 6.11 -12.43
CA LEU A 149 -6.68 6.55 -13.65
C LEU A 149 -6.84 5.55 -14.81
N LEU A 150 -7.20 4.29 -14.54
CA LEU A 150 -7.28 3.26 -15.58
C LEU A 150 -8.50 3.44 -16.50
N MET A 151 -9.65 3.77 -15.92
CA MET A 151 -10.92 3.86 -16.66
C MET A 151 -11.71 5.11 -16.29
N THR A 152 -12.48 5.61 -17.26
CA THR A 152 -13.48 6.66 -17.01
C THR A 152 -14.74 6.05 -16.41
N GLY A 153 -15.23 6.60 -15.30
CA GLY A 153 -16.44 6.12 -14.62
C GLY A 153 -16.17 5.40 -13.30
N THR A 154 -17.16 4.64 -12.84
CA THR A 154 -17.14 3.97 -11.50
C THR A 154 -16.83 2.49 -11.57
N SER A 155 -16.49 1.96 -12.74
CA SER A 155 -16.20 0.53 -12.91
C SER A 155 -14.74 0.26 -12.53
N SER A 156 -14.51 -0.70 -11.65
CA SER A 156 -13.15 -1.17 -11.34
C SER A 156 -12.67 -2.22 -12.34
N LEU A 157 -11.35 -2.39 -12.43
CA LEU A 157 -10.71 -3.42 -13.26
C LEU A 157 -11.26 -4.82 -12.94
N TYR A 158 -11.51 -5.11 -11.66
CA TYR A 158 -12.13 -6.37 -11.22
C TYR A 158 -13.50 -6.60 -11.86
N VAL A 159 -14.41 -5.61 -11.74
CA VAL A 159 -15.77 -5.71 -12.31
C VAL A 159 -15.70 -5.82 -13.82
N PHE A 160 -14.80 -5.07 -14.45
CA PHE A 160 -14.60 -5.10 -15.89
C PHE A 160 -14.12 -6.47 -16.38
N ALA A 161 -13.08 -7.03 -15.77
CA ALA A 161 -12.57 -8.36 -16.11
C ALA A 161 -13.59 -9.47 -15.83
N GLN A 162 -14.30 -9.41 -14.69
CA GLN A 162 -15.34 -10.38 -14.35
C GLN A 162 -16.47 -10.41 -15.36
N LYS A 163 -16.89 -9.23 -15.84
CA LYS A 163 -18.04 -9.09 -16.77
C LYS A 163 -17.72 -9.52 -18.20
N TYR A 164 -16.49 -9.29 -18.65
CA TYR A 164 -16.11 -9.44 -20.06
C TYR A 164 -15.18 -10.62 -20.32
N THR A 165 -15.03 -11.54 -19.36
CA THR A 165 -14.29 -12.79 -19.54
C THR A 165 -15.11 -14.01 -19.13
N ASP A 166 -14.92 -15.12 -19.85
CA ASP A 166 -15.58 -16.39 -19.56
C ASP A 166 -14.98 -17.09 -18.34
N GLU A 167 -15.80 -17.83 -17.59
CA GLU A 167 -15.33 -18.56 -16.40
C GLU A 167 -14.23 -19.60 -16.68
N SER A 168 -14.13 -20.11 -17.90
CA SER A 168 -13.06 -21.03 -18.28
C SER A 168 -11.68 -20.37 -18.34
N GLY A 169 -11.61 -19.05 -18.46
CA GLY A 169 -10.41 -18.25 -18.57
C GLY A 169 -9.76 -18.28 -19.95
N LYS A 170 -10.31 -18.99 -20.93
CA LYS A 170 -9.69 -19.15 -22.27
C LYS A 170 -9.55 -17.84 -23.04
N ASP A 171 -10.44 -16.91 -22.82
CA ASP A 171 -10.49 -15.57 -23.44
C ASP A 171 -9.75 -14.49 -22.62
N PHE A 172 -9.21 -14.86 -21.46
CA PHE A 172 -8.59 -13.89 -20.55
C PHE A 172 -7.32 -13.28 -21.15
N SER A 173 -6.55 -14.06 -21.93
CA SER A 173 -5.38 -13.55 -22.66
C SER A 173 -5.77 -12.45 -23.65
N ASP A 174 -6.82 -12.69 -24.45
CA ASP A 174 -7.32 -11.74 -25.43
C ASP A 174 -7.91 -10.49 -24.76
N PHE A 175 -8.56 -10.66 -23.62
CA PHE A 175 -9.04 -9.54 -22.80
C PHE A 175 -7.88 -8.66 -22.32
N MET A 176 -6.82 -9.25 -21.75
CA MET A 176 -5.65 -8.50 -21.27
C MET A 176 -4.91 -7.82 -22.42
N ALA A 177 -4.74 -8.52 -23.55
CA ALA A 177 -4.13 -7.94 -24.75
C ALA A 177 -4.93 -6.72 -25.26
N SER A 178 -6.27 -6.84 -25.28
CA SER A 178 -7.18 -5.75 -25.68
C SER A 178 -7.11 -4.57 -24.71
N LEU A 179 -7.01 -4.83 -23.40
CA LEU A 179 -6.83 -3.82 -22.37
C LEU A 179 -5.52 -3.04 -22.59
N TYR A 180 -4.40 -3.76 -22.75
CA TYR A 180 -3.09 -3.13 -23.00
C TYR A 180 -3.07 -2.34 -24.32
N TRP A 181 -3.72 -2.87 -25.34
CA TRP A 181 -3.84 -2.16 -26.62
C TRP A 181 -4.67 -0.87 -26.48
N ALA A 182 -5.79 -0.93 -25.75
CA ALA A 182 -6.63 0.24 -25.48
C ALA A 182 -5.86 1.33 -24.73
N MET A 183 -5.03 0.96 -23.75
CA MET A 183 -4.20 1.91 -22.97
C MET A 183 -3.16 2.63 -23.84
N LYS A 184 -2.75 2.06 -24.98
CA LYS A 184 -1.78 2.66 -25.92
C LYS A 184 -2.42 3.60 -26.95
N GLN A 185 -3.75 3.58 -27.09
CA GLN A 185 -4.45 4.38 -28.10
C GLN A 185 -4.89 5.72 -27.52
N THR A 186 -4.63 6.79 -28.27
CA THR A 186 -5.20 8.13 -27.99
C THR A 186 -6.59 8.28 -28.62
N ASP A 187 -6.87 7.53 -29.70
CA ASP A 187 -8.17 7.47 -30.37
C ASP A 187 -8.84 6.12 -30.10
N HIS A 188 -9.94 6.13 -29.37
CA HIS A 188 -10.70 4.96 -28.97
C HIS A 188 -11.89 4.66 -29.91
N SER A 189 -12.05 5.37 -31.02
CA SER A 189 -13.18 5.22 -31.94
C SER A 189 -13.26 3.81 -32.53
N ASN A 190 -12.13 3.16 -32.78
CA ASN A 190 -12.02 1.83 -33.38
C ASN A 190 -12.00 0.69 -32.34
N LEU A 191 -12.05 1.01 -31.05
CA LEU A 191 -12.09 0.02 -29.98
C LEU A 191 -13.51 -0.58 -29.81
N PRO A 192 -13.62 -1.84 -29.37
CA PRO A 192 -14.89 -2.38 -28.87
C PRO A 192 -15.47 -1.43 -27.82
N ILE A 193 -16.80 -1.26 -27.85
CA ILE A 193 -17.49 -0.22 -27.07
C ILE A 193 -17.15 -0.22 -25.58
N HIS A 194 -16.93 -1.40 -25.01
CA HIS A 194 -16.59 -1.56 -23.59
C HIS A 194 -15.15 -1.16 -23.27
N PHE A 195 -14.20 -1.20 -24.23
CA PHE A 195 -12.82 -0.73 -24.03
C PHE A 195 -12.66 0.78 -24.23
N ARG A 196 -13.67 1.49 -24.77
CA ARG A 196 -13.58 2.95 -24.98
C ARG A 196 -13.51 3.76 -23.68
N GLN A 197 -13.86 3.14 -22.55
CA GLN A 197 -13.73 3.75 -21.23
C GLN A 197 -12.31 3.65 -20.64
N VAL A 198 -11.41 2.89 -21.26
CA VAL A 198 -10.02 2.74 -20.81
C VAL A 198 -9.26 4.00 -21.18
N ASN A 199 -8.53 4.58 -20.23
CA ASN A 199 -7.75 5.79 -20.47
C ASN A 199 -6.45 5.49 -21.23
N TYR A 200 -6.01 6.45 -22.06
CA TYR A 200 -4.67 6.43 -22.63
C TYR A 200 -3.61 6.60 -21.54
N ILE A 201 -2.57 5.77 -21.59
CA ILE A 201 -1.45 5.81 -20.65
C ILE A 201 -0.16 5.81 -21.46
N ASP A 202 0.58 6.90 -21.37
CA ASP A 202 1.91 7.02 -22.00
C ASP A 202 2.95 6.21 -21.21
N SER A 203 3.03 4.92 -21.51
CA SER A 203 3.97 4.01 -20.88
C SER A 203 4.54 3.02 -21.88
N ARG A 204 5.87 2.88 -21.89
CA ARG A 204 6.56 1.85 -22.68
C ARG A 204 6.37 0.43 -22.10
N LEU A 205 5.71 0.30 -20.97
CA LEU A 205 5.45 -1.00 -20.32
C LEU A 205 4.64 -1.95 -21.22
N PHE A 206 3.82 -1.42 -22.12
CA PHE A 206 2.93 -2.19 -22.99
C PHE A 206 3.44 -2.37 -24.43
N ASP A 207 4.69 -1.97 -24.74
CA ASP A 207 5.20 -2.01 -26.11
C ASP A 207 5.40 -3.42 -26.66
N LYS A 208 5.81 -4.35 -25.81
CA LYS A 208 6.01 -5.75 -26.18
C LYS A 208 4.67 -6.51 -26.15
N ASP A 209 4.42 -7.34 -27.15
CA ASP A 209 3.29 -8.25 -27.16
C ASP A 209 3.59 -9.48 -26.26
N ILE A 210 2.66 -9.81 -25.37
CA ILE A 210 2.70 -10.97 -24.46
C ILE A 210 1.46 -11.85 -24.61
N SER A 211 0.81 -11.85 -25.79
CA SER A 211 -0.44 -12.59 -26.06
C SER A 211 -0.30 -14.13 -26.00
N ASN A 212 0.92 -14.68 -25.90
CA ASN A 212 1.18 -16.11 -25.94
C ASN A 212 0.96 -16.87 -24.62
N ILE A 213 0.34 -16.21 -23.61
CA ILE A 213 0.07 -16.86 -22.33
C ILE A 213 -1.37 -17.37 -22.33
N SER A 214 -1.54 -18.68 -22.26
CA SER A 214 -2.85 -19.32 -22.15
C SER A 214 -3.31 -19.33 -20.69
N PHE A 215 -4.54 -18.89 -20.45
CA PHE A 215 -5.13 -18.87 -19.13
C PHE A 215 -6.00 -20.10 -18.87
N THR A 216 -5.96 -20.60 -17.64
CA THR A 216 -6.87 -21.61 -17.10
C THR A 216 -7.95 -20.92 -16.24
N LYS A 217 -8.99 -21.67 -15.88
CA LYS A 217 -10.01 -21.20 -14.92
C LYS A 217 -9.35 -20.76 -13.60
N ASN A 218 -8.36 -21.50 -13.11
CA ASN A 218 -7.64 -21.20 -11.87
C ASN A 218 -6.84 -19.91 -11.98
N MET A 219 -6.09 -19.72 -13.07
CA MET A 219 -5.34 -18.50 -13.34
C MET A 219 -6.26 -17.26 -13.43
N ARG A 220 -7.41 -17.39 -14.13
CA ARG A 220 -8.43 -16.33 -14.17
C ARG A 220 -8.94 -15.99 -12.77
N SER A 221 -9.23 -16.99 -11.94
CA SER A 221 -9.70 -16.77 -10.57
C SER A 221 -8.67 -16.03 -9.73
N LEU A 222 -7.39 -16.39 -9.84
CA LEU A 222 -6.28 -15.71 -9.16
C LEU A 222 -6.14 -14.26 -9.64
N MET A 223 -6.24 -14.01 -10.96
CA MET A 223 -6.21 -12.65 -11.52
C MET A 223 -7.34 -11.79 -10.96
N LEU A 224 -8.57 -12.29 -10.94
CA LEU A 224 -9.71 -11.59 -10.37
C LEU A 224 -9.53 -11.32 -8.88
N GLU A 225 -9.00 -12.28 -8.13
CA GLU A 225 -8.71 -12.10 -6.70
C GLU A 225 -7.65 -10.99 -6.50
N ILE A 226 -6.56 -10.98 -7.27
CA ILE A 226 -5.55 -9.92 -7.26
C ILE A 226 -6.16 -8.56 -7.60
N MET A 227 -7.03 -8.48 -8.62
CA MET A 227 -7.70 -7.25 -9.02
C MET A 227 -8.71 -6.74 -7.97
N SER A 228 -9.19 -7.61 -7.07
CA SER A 228 -10.14 -7.26 -6.02
C SER A 228 -9.52 -6.64 -4.77
N PHE A 229 -8.19 -6.69 -4.62
CA PHE A 229 -7.52 -6.07 -3.47
C PHE A 229 -7.62 -4.54 -3.52
N ASP A 230 -7.60 -3.92 -2.34
CA ASP A 230 -7.44 -2.47 -2.23
C ASP A 230 -5.97 -2.09 -2.40
N TRP A 231 -5.65 -1.54 -3.56
CA TRP A 231 -4.30 -1.12 -3.94
C TRP A 231 -3.98 0.31 -3.54
N SER A 232 -4.93 1.08 -3.00
CA SER A 232 -4.74 2.49 -2.64
C SER A 232 -3.71 2.72 -1.53
N ASN A 233 -3.49 1.69 -0.70
CA ASN A 233 -2.58 1.73 0.44
C ASN A 233 -1.28 0.94 0.21
N VAL A 234 -1.02 0.47 -1.01
CA VAL A 234 0.21 -0.28 -1.32
C VAL A 234 1.37 0.70 -1.53
N ASP A 235 2.41 0.55 -0.71
CA ASP A 235 3.60 1.40 -0.83
C ASP A 235 4.38 1.02 -2.11
N PRO A 236 4.69 1.98 -3.01
CA PRO A 236 5.49 1.75 -4.21
C PRO A 236 6.84 1.07 -3.94
N GLU A 237 7.45 1.30 -2.79
CA GLU A 237 8.71 0.65 -2.39
C GLU A 237 8.57 -0.86 -2.26
N ILE A 238 7.37 -1.33 -1.90
CA ILE A 238 7.08 -2.76 -1.72
C ILE A 238 6.86 -3.45 -3.07
N LEU A 239 6.39 -2.72 -4.08
CA LEU A 239 6.14 -3.28 -5.41
C LEU A 239 7.41 -3.88 -6.01
N GLY A 240 8.55 -3.21 -5.90
CA GLY A 240 9.84 -3.73 -6.37
C GLY A 240 10.27 -5.01 -5.65
N SER A 241 10.16 -5.02 -4.31
CA SER A 241 10.51 -6.20 -3.50
C SER A 241 9.58 -7.37 -3.75
N LEU A 242 8.29 -7.11 -3.91
CA LEU A 242 7.27 -8.09 -4.19
C LEU A 242 7.55 -8.80 -5.52
N ILE A 243 7.77 -8.03 -6.58
CA ILE A 243 8.06 -8.58 -7.90
C ILE A 243 9.36 -9.37 -7.88
N GLN A 244 10.40 -8.85 -7.23
CA GLN A 244 11.69 -9.54 -7.13
C GLN A 244 11.60 -10.86 -6.36
N SER A 245 10.81 -10.91 -5.28
CA SER A 245 10.59 -12.14 -4.51
C SER A 245 9.82 -13.22 -5.28
N ILE A 246 8.99 -12.82 -6.24
CA ILE A 246 8.18 -13.75 -7.06
C ILE A 246 8.99 -14.33 -8.22
N ILE A 247 9.85 -13.53 -8.83
CA ILE A 247 10.48 -13.86 -10.14
C ILE A 247 11.85 -14.50 -9.99
N VAL A 248 12.54 -14.27 -8.87
CA VAL A 248 13.96 -14.62 -8.68
C VAL A 248 14.27 -16.06 -8.23
N PRO A 249 13.34 -16.96 -7.87
CA PRO A 249 13.75 -18.26 -7.34
C PRO A 249 14.63 -19.13 -8.26
N ASP A 250 14.62 -18.91 -9.59
CA ASP A 250 15.25 -19.84 -10.55
C ASP A 250 16.22 -19.20 -11.56
N ASP A 251 16.40 -17.88 -11.56
CA ASP A 251 17.30 -17.22 -12.52
C ASP A 251 18.40 -16.41 -11.80
N GLU A 252 19.57 -17.03 -11.66
CA GLU A 252 20.76 -16.37 -11.07
C GLU A 252 21.18 -15.08 -11.82
N SER A 253 20.69 -14.87 -13.04
CA SER A 253 20.95 -13.65 -13.82
C SER A 253 20.11 -12.45 -13.35
N ILE A 254 19.05 -12.69 -12.57
CA ILE A 254 18.15 -11.65 -12.02
C ILE A 254 18.48 -11.34 -10.55
N THR A 255 19.62 -11.77 -10.04
CA THR A 255 20.09 -11.51 -8.67
C THR A 255 20.45 -10.04 -8.45
N GLY A 256 19.50 -9.15 -8.67
CA GLY A 256 19.52 -7.81 -8.08
C GLY A 256 19.15 -7.92 -6.60
N ASN A 257 20.11 -7.76 -5.70
CA ASN A 257 19.81 -7.72 -4.27
C ASN A 257 18.84 -6.57 -3.98
N TYR A 258 17.61 -6.91 -3.54
CA TYR A 258 16.70 -5.89 -3.03
C TYR A 258 17.37 -5.14 -1.87
N THR A 259 17.52 -3.85 -2.02
CA THR A 259 18.06 -3.00 -0.95
C THR A 259 16.90 -2.47 -0.14
N ALA A 260 16.74 -2.97 1.09
CA ALA A 260 15.69 -2.51 1.99
C ALA A 260 15.79 -0.99 2.21
N THR A 261 14.64 -0.32 2.31
CA THR A 261 14.50 1.14 2.53
C THR A 261 15.43 1.66 3.64
N ALA A 262 15.50 0.94 4.78
CA ALA A 262 16.39 1.31 5.87
C ALA A 262 17.87 1.33 5.47
N ASN A 263 18.29 0.49 4.53
CA ASN A 263 19.68 0.50 4.02
C ASN A 263 19.89 1.61 3.00
N VAL A 264 18.89 1.91 2.16
CA VAL A 264 18.90 3.06 1.25
C VAL A 264 19.05 4.34 2.06
N GLN A 265 18.26 4.52 3.11
CA GLN A 265 18.32 5.70 3.98
C GLN A 265 19.70 5.89 4.66
N LYS A 266 20.38 4.79 5.03
CA LYS A 266 21.75 4.85 5.57
C LYS A 266 22.77 5.38 4.55
N VAL A 267 22.50 5.26 3.26
CA VAL A 267 23.36 5.78 2.19
C VAL A 267 22.98 7.20 1.81
N ILE A 268 21.70 7.46 1.49
CA ILE A 268 21.25 8.78 1.05
C ILE A 268 21.30 9.83 2.18
N GLY A 269 21.15 9.39 3.45
CA GLY A 269 21.23 10.24 4.62
C GLY A 269 22.52 11.05 4.64
N PRO A 270 23.69 10.42 4.83
CA PRO A 270 24.96 11.13 4.85
C PRO A 270 25.38 11.71 3.50
N LEU A 271 24.87 11.17 2.37
CA LEU A 271 25.24 11.63 1.05
C LEU A 271 24.70 13.05 0.74
N PHE A 272 23.43 13.31 1.02
CA PHE A 272 22.81 14.61 0.76
C PHE A 272 21.66 14.98 1.70
N LEU A 273 20.89 14.02 2.21
CA LEU A 273 19.64 14.30 2.88
C LEU A 273 19.83 15.00 4.23
N ASN A 274 20.82 14.55 5.04
CA ASN A 274 21.12 15.15 6.34
C ASN A 274 21.55 16.61 6.22
N ALA A 275 22.35 16.94 5.18
CA ALA A 275 22.76 18.31 4.91
C ALA A 275 21.58 19.20 4.58
N LEU A 276 20.64 18.71 3.76
CA LEU A 276 19.41 19.44 3.40
C LEU A 276 18.49 19.66 4.60
N TYR A 277 18.35 18.66 5.48
CA TYR A 277 17.59 18.82 6.73
C TYR A 277 18.25 19.86 7.67
N SER A 278 19.58 19.84 7.80
CA SER A 278 20.31 20.82 8.61
C SER A 278 20.11 22.25 8.09
N GLU A 279 20.13 22.41 6.77
CA GLU A 279 19.89 23.70 6.13
C GLU A 279 18.45 24.21 6.36
N TYR A 280 17.47 23.29 6.26
CA TYR A 280 16.09 23.60 6.59
C TYR A 280 15.94 24.06 8.05
N GLU A 281 16.54 23.33 8.99
CA GLU A 281 16.50 23.73 10.41
C GLU A 281 17.08 25.13 10.64
N GLY A 282 18.13 25.52 9.89
CA GLY A 282 18.70 26.85 9.93
C GLY A 282 17.82 27.95 9.36
N CYS A 283 16.94 27.64 8.42
CA CYS A 283 16.13 28.65 7.70
C CYS A 283 14.61 28.56 7.96
N LYS A 284 14.13 27.61 8.75
CA LYS A 284 12.67 27.32 8.92
C LYS A 284 11.82 28.50 9.37
N ASN A 285 12.40 29.49 10.05
CA ASN A 285 11.71 30.68 10.52
C ASN A 285 11.78 31.86 9.53
N GLU A 286 12.49 31.69 8.42
CA GLU A 286 12.69 32.74 7.41
C GLU A 286 12.07 32.32 6.08
N ARG A 287 10.91 32.93 5.74
CA ARG A 287 10.12 32.58 4.54
C ARG A 287 10.92 32.67 3.25
N ALA A 288 11.73 33.71 3.09
CA ALA A 288 12.51 33.93 1.87
C ALA A 288 13.59 32.85 1.69
N ALA A 289 14.27 32.48 2.78
CA ALA A 289 15.29 31.41 2.77
C ALA A 289 14.65 30.03 2.53
N CYS A 290 13.48 29.75 3.09
CA CYS A 290 12.71 28.56 2.78
C CYS A 290 12.35 28.46 1.30
N ILE A 291 11.90 29.54 0.67
CA ILE A 291 11.58 29.58 -0.76
C ILE A 291 12.83 29.31 -1.61
N ALA A 292 13.96 29.95 -1.27
CA ALA A 292 15.24 29.73 -1.96
C ALA A 292 15.71 28.25 -1.84
N LEU A 293 15.54 27.65 -0.67
CA LEU A 293 15.86 26.24 -0.43
C LEU A 293 14.99 25.30 -1.28
N ILE A 294 13.67 25.56 -1.38
CA ILE A 294 12.78 24.81 -2.28
C ILE A 294 13.29 24.83 -3.72
N GLU A 295 13.60 26.03 -4.25
CA GLU A 295 14.07 26.18 -5.63
C GLU A 295 15.40 25.46 -5.87
N ARG A 296 16.26 25.39 -4.86
CA ARG A 296 17.53 24.65 -4.94
C ARG A 296 17.30 23.14 -4.89
N ILE A 297 16.48 22.65 -3.96
CA ILE A 297 16.18 21.21 -3.84
C ILE A 297 15.57 20.69 -5.15
N ARG A 298 14.65 21.42 -5.76
CA ARG A 298 14.00 21.02 -7.02
C ARG A 298 14.95 20.93 -8.22
N LYS A 299 16.17 21.44 -8.11
CA LYS A 299 17.23 21.32 -9.14
C LYS A 299 18.16 20.11 -8.90
N ILE A 300 18.03 19.42 -7.78
CA ILE A 300 18.85 18.23 -7.49
C ILE A 300 18.51 17.15 -8.51
N CYS A 301 19.56 16.56 -9.08
CA CYS A 301 19.45 15.37 -9.93
C CYS A 301 19.98 14.16 -9.16
N VAL A 302 19.23 13.06 -9.17
CA VAL A 302 19.63 11.78 -8.57
C VAL A 302 19.94 10.81 -9.70
N PHE A 303 21.13 10.20 -9.65
CA PHE A 303 21.58 9.27 -10.67
C PHE A 303 22.12 8.00 -10.02
N ASP A 304 21.53 6.85 -10.39
CA ASP A 304 21.93 5.52 -9.94
C ASP A 304 22.45 4.71 -11.14
N THR A 305 23.70 4.31 -11.10
CA THR A 305 24.36 3.60 -12.21
C THR A 305 24.06 2.10 -12.28
N SER A 306 23.36 1.55 -11.29
CA SER A 306 22.91 0.14 -11.23
C SER A 306 21.60 0.09 -10.45
N CYS A 307 20.56 0.72 -11.02
CA CYS A 307 19.38 1.08 -10.24
C CYS A 307 18.46 -0.12 -9.91
N GLY A 308 18.63 -1.27 -10.58
CA GLY A 308 17.74 -2.41 -10.36
C GLY A 308 16.27 -2.02 -10.57
N CYS A 309 15.44 -2.37 -9.60
CA CYS A 309 14.02 -1.97 -9.56
C CYS A 309 13.80 -0.51 -9.08
N GLY A 310 14.86 0.29 -8.94
CA GLY A 310 14.77 1.71 -8.66
C GLY A 310 14.66 2.11 -7.18
N ASN A 311 14.99 1.24 -6.24
CA ASN A 311 14.80 1.50 -4.81
C ASN A 311 15.50 2.78 -4.33
N PHE A 312 16.74 3.03 -4.74
CA PHE A 312 17.44 4.29 -4.39
C PHE A 312 16.76 5.51 -4.99
N LEU A 313 16.27 5.42 -6.22
CA LEU A 313 15.56 6.52 -6.89
C LEU A 313 14.22 6.81 -6.20
N LEU A 314 13.44 5.76 -5.89
CA LEU A 314 12.13 5.85 -5.24
C LEU A 314 12.23 6.46 -3.83
N VAL A 315 13.13 5.90 -3.00
CA VAL A 315 13.32 6.39 -1.63
C VAL A 315 13.83 7.83 -1.65
N SER A 316 14.76 8.16 -2.56
CA SER A 316 15.24 9.54 -2.71
C SER A 316 14.13 10.49 -3.15
N TYR A 317 13.27 10.09 -4.08
CA TYR A 317 12.12 10.88 -4.53
C TYR A 317 11.16 11.15 -3.38
N LYS A 318 10.79 10.12 -2.63
CA LYS A 318 9.90 10.21 -1.47
C LYS A 318 10.47 11.13 -0.38
N GLU A 319 11.72 10.92 0.02
CA GLU A 319 12.37 11.71 1.08
C GLU A 319 12.53 13.19 0.69
N LEU A 320 12.90 13.48 -0.55
CA LEU A 320 12.98 14.85 -1.05
C LEU A 320 11.61 15.53 -1.09
N ASN A 321 10.54 14.83 -1.48
CA ASN A 321 9.18 15.37 -1.46
C ASN A 321 8.67 15.59 -0.04
N LEU A 322 8.99 14.70 0.92
CA LEU A 322 8.69 14.90 2.34
C LEU A 322 9.38 16.15 2.88
N LEU A 323 10.63 16.37 2.53
CA LEU A 323 11.37 17.57 2.94
C LEU A 323 10.78 18.83 2.30
N LEU A 324 10.47 18.81 0.99
CA LEU A 324 9.81 19.92 0.29
C LEU A 324 8.47 20.29 0.92
N SER A 325 7.67 19.28 1.32
CA SER A 325 6.39 19.50 2.02
C SER A 325 6.61 20.24 3.35
N LYS A 326 7.58 19.82 4.17
CA LYS A 326 7.92 20.49 5.43
C LYS A 326 8.35 21.94 5.21
N ILE A 327 9.24 22.18 4.24
CA ILE A 327 9.73 23.52 3.92
C ILE A 327 8.59 24.40 3.40
N ALA A 328 7.72 23.88 2.52
CA ALA A 328 6.58 24.59 1.97
C ALA A 328 5.59 25.02 3.07
N THR A 329 5.31 24.13 4.03
CA THR A 329 4.48 24.41 5.20
C THR A 329 5.11 25.56 6.03
N SER A 330 6.40 25.53 6.33
CA SER A 330 7.10 26.60 7.04
C SER A 330 7.12 27.92 6.27
N ALA A 331 7.18 27.87 4.93
CA ALA A 331 7.08 29.04 4.06
C ALA A 331 5.66 29.58 3.91
N GLY A 332 4.63 28.93 4.49
CA GLY A 332 3.23 29.30 4.34
C GLY A 332 2.72 29.18 2.90
N LYS A 333 3.23 28.22 2.14
CA LYS A 333 2.73 27.89 0.80
C LYS A 333 1.50 26.98 0.90
N THR A 334 0.48 27.25 0.10
CA THR A 334 -0.72 26.42 -0.04
C THR A 334 -0.51 25.23 -0.95
N GLU A 335 0.36 25.38 -1.95
CA GLU A 335 0.74 24.31 -2.87
C GLU A 335 2.08 23.72 -2.46
N ILE A 336 2.12 22.38 -2.36
CA ILE A 336 3.34 21.64 -2.05
C ILE A 336 4.08 21.40 -3.37
N PRO A 337 5.29 21.97 -3.56
CA PRO A 337 6.08 21.72 -4.76
C PRO A 337 6.64 20.30 -4.71
N LEU A 338 6.49 19.56 -5.81
CA LEU A 338 7.07 18.23 -5.95
C LEU A 338 8.41 18.28 -6.71
N MET A 339 9.25 17.28 -6.47
CA MET A 339 10.44 17.04 -7.28
C MET A 339 10.03 16.71 -8.73
N PRO A 340 10.70 17.28 -9.74
CA PRO A 340 10.50 16.82 -11.11
C PRO A 340 11.00 15.39 -11.27
N ILE A 341 10.15 14.48 -11.75
CA ILE A 341 10.53 13.08 -12.05
C ILE A 341 11.68 13.04 -13.06
N THR A 342 11.74 14.00 -13.95
CA THR A 342 12.81 14.16 -14.97
C THR A 342 14.20 14.38 -14.38
N ASN A 343 14.32 14.58 -13.08
CA ASN A 343 15.61 14.71 -12.39
C ASN A 343 16.16 13.38 -11.86
N PHE A 344 15.42 12.28 -12.06
CA PHE A 344 15.81 10.95 -11.58
C PHE A 344 16.26 10.09 -12.76
N TYR A 345 17.50 9.61 -12.70
CA TYR A 345 18.15 8.86 -13.77
C TYR A 345 18.66 7.53 -13.23
N GLY A 346 18.51 6.46 -14.00
CA GLY A 346 19.02 5.14 -13.68
C GLY A 346 19.60 4.42 -14.89
N ILE A 347 20.61 3.60 -14.66
CA ILE A 347 21.09 2.62 -15.64
C ILE A 347 20.78 1.23 -15.09
N GLU A 348 20.16 0.40 -15.91
CA GLU A 348 19.88 -1.00 -15.60
C GLU A 348 19.91 -1.84 -16.89
N SER A 349 20.59 -2.97 -16.82
CA SER A 349 20.73 -3.89 -17.97
C SER A 349 19.50 -4.76 -18.19
N ASN A 350 18.75 -5.05 -17.10
CA ASN A 350 17.54 -5.85 -17.17
C ASN A 350 16.33 -4.97 -17.54
N PRO A 351 15.70 -5.18 -18.73
CA PRO A 351 14.55 -4.39 -19.16
C PRO A 351 13.35 -4.47 -18.22
N PHE A 352 13.18 -5.60 -17.54
CA PHE A 352 12.12 -5.83 -16.58
C PHE A 352 12.30 -4.97 -15.32
N SER A 353 13.51 -4.97 -14.73
CA SER A 353 13.84 -4.10 -13.60
C SER A 353 13.68 -2.63 -13.97
N CYS A 354 14.06 -2.23 -15.19
CA CYS A 354 13.80 -0.89 -15.72
C CYS A 354 12.30 -0.53 -15.73
N ALA A 355 11.44 -1.48 -16.16
CA ALA A 355 9.99 -1.25 -16.20
C ALA A 355 9.43 -1.03 -14.79
N ILE A 356 9.89 -1.82 -13.80
CA ILE A 356 9.51 -1.66 -12.39
C ILE A 356 9.96 -0.29 -11.84
N ALA A 357 11.22 0.08 -12.07
CA ALA A 357 11.76 1.37 -11.61
C ALA A 357 10.96 2.56 -12.16
N ARG A 358 10.62 2.51 -13.46
CA ARG A 358 9.76 3.53 -14.09
C ARG A 358 8.36 3.56 -13.48
N MET A 359 7.77 2.38 -13.30
CA MET A 359 6.45 2.25 -12.69
C MET A 359 6.42 2.85 -11.29
N GLY A 360 7.39 2.49 -10.44
CA GLY A 360 7.46 3.01 -9.07
C GLY A 360 7.62 4.53 -9.00
N LEU A 361 8.34 5.16 -9.94
CA LEU A 361 8.49 6.63 -10.00
C LEU A 361 7.23 7.34 -10.51
N LEU A 362 6.31 6.64 -11.19
CA LEU A 362 5.03 7.21 -11.64
C LEU A 362 3.96 7.21 -10.54
N PHE A 363 4.12 6.41 -9.51
CA PHE A 363 3.25 6.33 -8.33
C PHE A 363 3.79 7.17 -7.18
#